data_1c497cfee082888f25a4918caa0cdb27
#
_entry.id   1c497cfee082888f25a4918caa0cdb27
#
_cell.length_a   1.000
_cell.length_b   1.000
_cell.length_c   1.000
_cell.angle_alpha   90.00
_cell.angle_beta   90.00
_cell.angle_gamma   90.00
#
_symmetry.space_group_name_H-M   'P 1'
#
loop_
_entity.id
_entity.type
_entity.pdbx_description
1 polymer ?
#
loop_
_entity_poly.entity_id
_entity_poly.type
_entity_poly.pdbx_seq_one_letter_code
_entity_poly.pdbx_strand_id
1 'polypeptide(L)'
;MMRIAVLGSSGRMGQLALELIDADANLKLHAALTSTSDPAQMLGADVVLDFTLPDVSPKLVAYAIEHDLKIVVGTSGWSESKLGSLKPALDAHPNAAVVVVPNFSIGSMLAQSFAAKAAEFFSSVEIVEAHHTGKIDSPSGTAIRTAELISRSRKVQPLIAGVDQPARGQVIAGVPIHSLRLEGVSA
;
A
#
# COMPACT_ATOMS: atom_id res chain seq x y z
N MET A 1 1.02 5.96 27.16
CA MET A 1 0.04 5.97 26.07
C MET A 1 0.68 6.58 24.85
N MET A 2 0.69 5.87 23.72
CA MET A 2 1.17 6.37 22.43
C MET A 2 0.09 7.24 21.78
N ARG A 3 0.46 8.46 21.40
CA ARG A 3 -0.47 9.43 20.79
C ARG A 3 -0.50 9.22 19.27
N ILE A 4 -1.67 8.95 18.73
CA ILE A 4 -1.89 8.63 17.31
C ILE A 4 -2.69 9.72 16.63
N ALA A 5 -2.19 10.29 15.53
CA ALA A 5 -2.98 11.10 14.62
C ALA A 5 -3.44 10.25 13.43
N VAL A 6 -4.69 10.41 13.01
CA VAL A 6 -5.29 9.66 11.90
C VAL A 6 -5.67 10.63 10.78
N LEU A 7 -5.00 10.52 9.63
CA LEU A 7 -5.32 11.26 8.40
C LEU A 7 -6.31 10.43 7.55
N GLY A 8 -7.31 11.09 6.99
CA GLY A 8 -8.40 10.41 6.29
C GLY A 8 -9.37 9.71 7.26
N SER A 9 -9.55 10.30 8.43
CA SER A 9 -10.34 9.76 9.55
C SER A 9 -11.82 9.49 9.21
N SER A 10 -12.38 10.15 8.20
CA SER A 10 -13.76 9.93 7.73
C SER A 10 -13.93 8.73 6.79
N GLY A 11 -12.83 8.18 6.26
CA GLY A 11 -12.85 6.99 5.40
C GLY A 11 -12.99 5.69 6.19
N ARG A 12 -13.28 4.57 5.50
CA ARG A 12 -13.46 3.24 6.14
C ARG A 12 -12.26 2.83 7.00
N MET A 13 -11.04 2.95 6.49
CA MET A 13 -9.83 2.60 7.24
C MET A 13 -9.56 3.57 8.39
N GLY A 14 -9.85 4.87 8.17
CA GLY A 14 -9.74 5.87 9.21
C GLY A 14 -10.68 5.61 10.40
N GLN A 15 -11.95 5.30 10.13
CA GLN A 15 -12.93 4.93 11.16
C GLN A 15 -12.51 3.67 11.93
N LEU A 16 -12.07 2.62 11.23
CA LEU A 16 -11.55 1.42 11.87
C LEU A 16 -10.35 1.74 12.78
N ALA A 17 -9.45 2.61 12.33
CA ALA A 17 -8.30 3.03 13.15
C ALA A 17 -8.76 3.79 14.42
N LEU A 18 -9.77 4.65 14.32
CA LEU A 18 -10.33 5.33 15.49
C LEU A 18 -10.94 4.35 16.48
N GLU A 19 -11.70 3.36 16.02
CA GLU A 19 -12.27 2.30 16.86
C GLU A 19 -11.18 1.49 17.57
N LEU A 20 -10.13 1.11 16.85
CA LEU A 20 -9.00 0.35 17.42
C LEU A 20 -8.20 1.16 18.45
N ILE A 21 -8.01 2.47 18.20
CA ILE A 21 -7.35 3.38 19.14
C ILE A 21 -8.16 3.53 20.43
N ASP A 22 -9.48 3.64 20.32
CA ASP A 22 -10.38 3.77 21.48
C ASP A 22 -10.42 2.46 22.31
N ALA A 23 -10.30 1.30 21.65
CA ALA A 23 -10.33 0.00 22.30
C ALA A 23 -9.04 -0.40 23.02
N ASP A 24 -7.89 0.24 22.74
CA ASP A 24 -6.58 -0.12 23.32
C ASP A 24 -6.11 0.91 24.36
N ALA A 25 -6.03 0.47 25.61
CA ALA A 25 -5.59 1.31 26.73
C ALA A 25 -4.17 1.90 26.60
N ASN A 26 -3.33 1.37 25.70
CA ASN A 26 -1.98 1.87 25.45
C ASN A 26 -1.95 2.98 24.40
N LEU A 27 -3.04 3.15 23.66
CA LEU A 27 -3.18 4.16 22.60
C LEU A 27 -4.03 5.32 23.07
N LYS A 28 -3.81 6.47 22.45
CA LYS A 28 -4.59 7.69 22.67
C LYS A 28 -4.75 8.43 21.35
N LEU A 29 -5.96 8.74 20.98
CA LEU A 29 -6.21 9.64 19.85
C LEU A 29 -5.62 11.01 20.14
N HIS A 30 -4.72 11.48 19.27
CA HIS A 30 -4.16 12.82 19.29
C HIS A 30 -4.99 13.76 18.43
N ALA A 31 -5.23 13.37 17.17
CA ALA A 31 -6.03 14.13 16.23
C ALA A 31 -6.67 13.21 15.18
N ALA A 32 -7.89 13.57 14.73
CA ALA A 32 -8.60 12.92 13.64
C ALA A 32 -8.78 13.93 12.50
N LEU A 33 -7.97 13.80 11.43
CA LEU A 33 -7.90 14.76 10.35
C LEU A 33 -8.70 14.30 9.13
N THR A 34 -9.42 15.22 8.54
CA THR A 34 -10.18 15.07 7.29
C THR A 34 -9.55 15.92 6.18
N SER A 35 -10.17 15.97 5.01
CA SER A 35 -9.71 16.78 3.86
C SER A 35 -9.72 18.30 4.12
N THR A 36 -10.45 18.76 5.13
CA THR A 36 -10.55 20.18 5.49
C THR A 36 -9.73 20.57 6.72
N SER A 37 -9.06 19.60 7.34
CA SER A 37 -8.25 19.82 8.54
C SER A 37 -6.90 20.43 8.20
N ASP A 38 -6.38 21.28 9.08
CA ASP A 38 -5.00 21.76 8.99
C ASP A 38 -4.02 20.61 9.33
N PRO A 39 -3.06 20.29 8.45
CA PRO A 39 -2.03 19.30 8.74
C PRO A 39 -1.25 19.53 10.04
N ALA A 40 -1.13 20.78 10.50
CA ALA A 40 -0.49 21.11 11.76
C ALA A 40 -1.11 20.40 12.97
N GLN A 41 -2.34 19.94 12.88
CA GLN A 41 -2.99 19.18 13.96
C GLN A 41 -2.33 17.80 14.21
N MET A 42 -1.52 17.28 13.29
CA MET A 42 -0.75 16.04 13.53
C MET A 42 0.50 16.29 14.39
N LEU A 43 0.93 17.53 14.55
CA LEU A 43 2.14 17.86 15.31
C LEU A 43 1.99 17.46 16.77
N GLY A 44 3.00 16.81 17.31
CA GLY A 44 2.99 16.28 18.67
C GLY A 44 2.40 14.86 18.80
N ALA A 45 1.93 14.24 17.72
CA ALA A 45 1.65 12.81 17.72
C ALA A 45 2.96 12.00 17.79
N ASP A 46 2.90 10.83 18.40
CA ASP A 46 4.02 9.89 18.42
C ASP A 46 4.09 9.07 17.12
N VAL A 47 2.90 8.81 16.52
CA VAL A 47 2.75 8.16 15.21
C VAL A 47 1.57 8.77 14.47
N VAL A 48 1.73 8.95 13.17
CA VAL A 48 0.67 9.38 12.25
C VAL A 48 0.25 8.19 11.37
N LEU A 49 -1.05 7.96 11.22
CA LEU A 49 -1.62 6.97 10.29
C LEU A 49 -2.21 7.70 9.08
N ASP A 50 -1.77 7.36 7.89
CA ASP A 50 -2.29 7.95 6.64
C ASP A 50 -3.17 6.97 5.87
N PHE A 51 -4.47 7.26 5.83
CA PHE A 51 -5.50 6.57 5.04
C PHE A 51 -6.19 7.53 4.07
N THR A 52 -5.43 8.46 3.50
CA THR A 52 -5.93 9.46 2.56
C THR A 52 -5.98 8.94 1.11
N LEU A 53 -5.78 9.81 0.14
CA LEU A 53 -5.81 9.49 -1.28
C LEU A 53 -4.38 9.49 -1.87
N PRO A 54 -4.14 8.73 -2.96
CA PRO A 54 -2.81 8.65 -3.60
C PRO A 54 -2.18 9.98 -4.01
N ASP A 55 -3.03 10.98 -4.34
CA ASP A 55 -2.56 12.32 -4.75
C ASP A 55 -2.34 13.27 -3.55
N VAL A 56 -2.87 12.91 -2.37
CA VAL A 56 -2.77 13.70 -1.14
C VAL A 56 -1.64 13.21 -0.26
N SER A 57 -1.52 11.89 -0.11
CA SER A 57 -0.56 11.20 0.75
C SER A 57 0.89 11.71 0.61
N PRO A 58 1.46 11.93 -0.60
CA PRO A 58 2.84 12.38 -0.73
C PRO A 58 3.12 13.72 -0.06
N LYS A 59 2.16 14.65 -0.10
CA LYS A 59 2.29 15.98 0.53
C LYS A 59 2.28 15.86 2.06
N LEU A 60 1.41 15.00 2.60
CA LEU A 60 1.31 14.77 4.04
C LEU A 60 2.51 14.01 4.59
N VAL A 61 3.05 13.07 3.81
CA VAL A 61 4.31 12.38 4.15
C VAL A 61 5.49 13.34 4.17
N ALA A 62 5.61 14.22 3.17
CA ALA A 62 6.65 15.25 3.15
C ALA A 62 6.54 16.17 4.38
N TYR A 63 5.34 16.64 4.67
CA TYR A 63 5.07 17.45 5.86
C TYR A 63 5.46 16.73 7.17
N ALA A 64 5.11 15.43 7.28
CA ALA A 64 5.48 14.63 8.45
C ALA A 64 7.01 14.50 8.61
N ILE A 65 7.74 14.29 7.50
CA ILE A 65 9.21 14.22 7.51
C ILE A 65 9.81 15.54 7.96
N GLU A 66 9.37 16.67 7.38
CA GLU A 66 9.86 18.02 7.72
C GLU A 66 9.68 18.38 9.20
N HIS A 67 8.76 17.68 9.91
CA HIS A 67 8.49 17.90 11.32
C HIS A 67 8.94 16.72 12.21
N ASP A 68 9.85 15.88 11.73
CA ASP A 68 10.41 14.74 12.46
C ASP A 68 9.37 13.74 12.98
N LEU A 69 8.23 13.61 12.30
CA LEU A 69 7.15 12.68 12.69
C LEU A 69 7.39 11.28 12.11
N LYS A 70 6.86 10.28 12.79
CA LYS A 70 6.79 8.89 12.34
C LYS A 70 5.43 8.65 11.68
N ILE A 71 5.41 8.22 10.43
CA ILE A 71 4.17 8.02 9.69
C ILE A 71 4.06 6.62 9.11
N VAL A 72 2.91 5.98 9.32
CA VAL A 72 2.52 4.71 8.70
C VAL A 72 1.50 5.01 7.62
N VAL A 73 1.85 4.69 6.39
CA VAL A 73 1.05 4.98 5.20
C VAL A 73 0.33 3.73 4.73
N GLY A 74 -0.99 3.76 4.79
CA GLY A 74 -1.88 2.73 4.23
C GLY A 74 -2.50 3.15 2.89
N THR A 75 -2.23 4.37 2.45
CA THR A 75 -2.67 4.88 1.16
C THR A 75 -1.93 4.18 0.03
N SER A 76 -2.65 3.74 -1.00
CA SER A 76 -2.06 3.11 -2.19
C SER A 76 -1.29 4.10 -3.07
N GLY A 77 -0.59 3.58 -4.11
CA GLY A 77 0.07 4.43 -5.12
C GLY A 77 1.52 4.83 -4.77
N TRP A 78 2.14 4.17 -3.79
CA TRP A 78 3.55 4.32 -3.45
C TRP A 78 4.40 3.31 -4.24
N SER A 79 5.09 3.78 -5.29
CA SER A 79 6.05 2.99 -6.06
C SER A 79 7.46 3.04 -5.44
N GLU A 80 8.34 2.12 -5.85
CA GLU A 80 9.76 2.16 -5.46
C GLU A 80 10.42 3.51 -5.77
N SER A 81 10.08 4.11 -6.91
CA SER A 81 10.60 5.43 -7.30
C SER A 81 10.14 6.53 -6.34
N LYS A 82 8.85 6.56 -5.96
CA LYS A 82 8.34 7.51 -4.97
C LYS A 82 8.97 7.29 -3.59
N LEU A 83 9.16 6.04 -3.17
CA LEU A 83 9.85 5.75 -1.91
C LEU A 83 11.31 6.21 -1.96
N GLY A 84 12.01 5.94 -3.06
CA GLY A 84 13.39 6.39 -3.25
C GLY A 84 13.54 7.91 -3.21
N SER A 85 12.55 8.66 -3.68
CA SER A 85 12.57 10.13 -3.64
C SER A 85 12.46 10.73 -2.23
N LEU A 86 12.02 9.96 -1.23
CA LEU A 86 11.95 10.42 0.16
C LEU A 86 13.33 10.40 0.85
N LYS A 87 14.29 9.65 0.30
CA LYS A 87 15.58 9.42 0.96
C LYS A 87 16.32 10.71 1.34
N PRO A 88 16.47 11.72 0.47
CA PRO A 88 17.20 12.95 0.84
C PRO A 88 16.52 13.70 2.01
N ALA A 89 15.18 13.73 2.05
CA ALA A 89 14.44 14.35 3.14
C ALA A 89 14.60 13.57 4.46
N LEU A 90 14.53 12.24 4.41
CA LEU A 90 14.75 11.39 5.58
C LEU A 90 16.19 11.46 6.10
N ASP A 91 17.18 11.59 5.22
CA ASP A 91 18.59 11.77 5.61
C ASP A 91 18.79 13.13 6.34
N ALA A 92 18.01 14.16 6.00
CA ALA A 92 18.02 15.47 6.65
C ALA A 92 17.24 15.50 8.00
N HIS A 93 16.30 14.57 8.18
CA HIS A 93 15.40 14.47 9.34
C HIS A 93 15.53 13.08 10.02
N PRO A 94 16.60 12.81 10.78
CA PRO A 94 16.92 11.47 11.30
C PRO A 94 15.93 10.94 12.34
N ASN A 95 15.07 11.77 12.90
CA ASN A 95 13.99 11.35 13.82
C ASN A 95 12.70 10.98 13.09
N ALA A 96 12.56 11.38 11.84
CA ALA A 96 11.43 11.00 11.01
C ALA A 96 11.52 9.54 10.55
N ALA A 97 10.38 8.88 10.40
CA ALA A 97 10.31 7.55 9.83
C ALA A 97 9.05 7.40 8.97
N VAL A 98 9.19 6.73 7.83
CA VAL A 98 8.09 6.42 6.93
C VAL A 98 8.01 4.91 6.73
N VAL A 99 6.85 4.33 7.03
CA VAL A 99 6.54 2.93 6.77
C VAL A 99 5.35 2.87 5.83
N VAL A 100 5.51 2.34 4.64
CA VAL A 100 4.40 2.13 3.71
C VAL A 100 3.92 0.69 3.79
N VAL A 101 2.64 0.51 4.11
CA VAL A 101 1.99 -0.80 4.21
C VAL A 101 1.04 -0.93 3.02
N PRO A 102 1.43 -1.67 1.97
CA PRO A 102 0.63 -1.76 0.74
C PRO A 102 -0.68 -2.52 0.93
N ASN A 103 -0.76 -3.35 1.96
CA ASN A 103 -1.96 -4.13 2.29
C ASN A 103 -1.94 -4.54 3.76
N PHE A 104 -3.02 -4.24 4.49
CA PHE A 104 -3.20 -4.63 5.89
C PHE A 104 -3.81 -6.04 6.06
N SER A 105 -4.11 -6.75 4.98
CA SER A 105 -4.58 -8.13 5.04
C SER A 105 -3.40 -9.10 5.23
N ILE A 106 -3.33 -9.75 6.39
CA ILE A 106 -2.35 -10.82 6.67
C ILE A 106 -2.49 -11.95 5.65
N GLY A 107 -3.72 -12.31 5.28
CA GLY A 107 -3.98 -13.34 4.27
C GLY A 107 -3.39 -12.98 2.90
N SER A 108 -3.55 -11.72 2.47
CA SER A 108 -2.96 -11.25 1.22
C SER A 108 -1.42 -11.27 1.27
N MET A 109 -0.82 -10.84 2.38
CA MET A 109 0.63 -10.88 2.56
C MET A 109 1.17 -12.32 2.53
N LEU A 110 0.50 -13.25 3.19
CA LEU A 110 0.87 -14.68 3.18
C LEU A 110 0.72 -15.26 1.79
N ALA A 111 -0.38 -14.98 1.08
CA ALA A 111 -0.59 -15.44 -0.29
C ALA A 111 0.52 -14.96 -1.24
N GLN A 112 0.92 -13.69 -1.15
CA GLN A 112 2.04 -13.14 -1.92
C GLN A 112 3.37 -13.86 -1.59
N SER A 113 3.65 -14.09 -0.30
CA SER A 113 4.85 -14.78 0.14
C SER A 113 4.89 -16.24 -0.35
N PHE A 114 3.76 -16.95 -0.27
CA PHE A 114 3.66 -18.32 -0.75
C PHE A 114 3.74 -18.40 -2.28
N ALA A 115 3.10 -17.49 -3.02
CA ALA A 115 3.21 -17.41 -4.46
C ALA A 115 4.66 -17.19 -4.91
N ALA A 116 5.39 -16.29 -4.25
CA ALA A 116 6.79 -16.04 -4.52
C ALA A 116 7.66 -17.27 -4.30
N LYS A 117 7.47 -18.00 -3.19
CA LYS A 117 8.20 -19.25 -2.90
C LYS A 117 7.84 -20.36 -3.89
N ALA A 118 6.55 -20.53 -4.22
CA ALA A 118 6.10 -21.53 -5.16
C ALA A 118 6.66 -21.27 -6.57
N ALA A 119 6.79 -20.02 -6.97
CA ALA A 119 7.27 -19.63 -8.30
C ALA A 119 8.69 -20.15 -8.64
N GLU A 120 9.50 -20.49 -7.65
CA GLU A 120 10.82 -21.11 -7.86
C GLU A 120 10.73 -22.49 -8.54
N PHE A 121 9.58 -23.16 -8.43
CA PHE A 121 9.36 -24.52 -8.89
C PHE A 121 8.51 -24.61 -10.17
N PHE A 122 7.93 -23.49 -10.63
CA PHE A 122 7.03 -23.49 -11.79
C PHE A 122 7.59 -22.62 -12.93
N SER A 123 7.63 -23.19 -14.13
CA SER A 123 8.11 -22.51 -15.35
C SER A 123 7.13 -21.45 -15.87
N SER A 124 5.83 -21.59 -15.59
CA SER A 124 4.78 -20.66 -16.01
C SER A 124 3.91 -20.28 -14.82
N VAL A 125 3.62 -18.99 -14.69
CA VAL A 125 2.72 -18.42 -13.65
C VAL A 125 1.95 -17.26 -14.27
N GLU A 126 0.65 -17.23 -14.07
CA GLU A 126 -0.22 -16.09 -14.39
C GLU A 126 -1.03 -15.71 -13.16
N ILE A 127 -1.43 -14.46 -13.07
CA ILE A 127 -2.25 -13.94 -11.96
C ILE A 127 -3.62 -13.58 -12.52
N VAL A 128 -4.67 -14.03 -11.83
CA VAL A 128 -6.05 -13.53 -12.04
C VAL A 128 -6.48 -12.81 -10.79
N GLU A 129 -6.89 -11.56 -10.92
CA GLU A 129 -7.40 -10.74 -9.82
C GLU A 129 -8.79 -10.21 -10.13
N ALA A 130 -9.63 -10.10 -9.10
CA ALA A 130 -10.99 -9.62 -9.24
C ALA A 130 -11.31 -8.55 -8.19
N HIS A 131 -11.99 -7.49 -8.61
CA HIS A 131 -12.46 -6.41 -7.74
C HIS A 131 -13.84 -5.92 -8.19
N HIS A 132 -14.47 -5.10 -7.35
CA HIS A 132 -15.72 -4.43 -7.67
C HIS A 132 -15.59 -3.50 -8.88
N THR A 133 -16.69 -3.22 -9.56
CA THR A 133 -16.73 -2.40 -10.80
C THR A 133 -16.23 -0.96 -10.61
N GLY A 134 -16.29 -0.41 -9.41
CA GLY A 134 -15.81 0.95 -9.09
C GLY A 134 -14.29 1.08 -8.91
N LYS A 135 -13.51 -0.01 -9.00
CA LYS A 135 -12.04 0.07 -8.92
C LYS A 135 -11.45 0.56 -10.23
N ILE A 136 -10.80 1.71 -10.19
CA ILE A 136 -10.28 2.42 -11.39
C ILE A 136 -8.97 1.82 -11.89
N ASP A 137 -8.03 1.51 -10.97
CA ASP A 137 -6.72 0.96 -11.33
C ASP A 137 -6.81 -0.51 -11.78
N SER A 138 -6.06 -0.85 -12.81
CA SER A 138 -5.94 -2.20 -13.38
C SER A 138 -4.55 -2.35 -14.03
N PRO A 139 -3.77 -3.39 -13.65
CA PRO A 139 -3.99 -4.33 -12.54
C PRO A 139 -3.96 -3.66 -11.16
N SER A 140 -4.48 -4.37 -10.14
CA SER A 140 -4.42 -3.86 -8.76
C SER A 140 -2.98 -3.79 -8.25
N GLY A 141 -2.70 -2.83 -7.34
CA GLY A 141 -1.37 -2.70 -6.73
C GLY A 141 -0.89 -3.99 -6.04
N THR A 142 -1.80 -4.77 -5.45
CA THR A 142 -1.51 -6.08 -4.86
C THR A 142 -1.06 -7.09 -5.91
N ALA A 143 -1.74 -7.13 -7.06
CA ALA A 143 -1.37 -8.04 -8.17
C ALA A 143 -0.01 -7.65 -8.78
N ILE A 144 0.24 -6.35 -8.98
CA ILE A 144 1.54 -5.84 -9.45
C ILE A 144 2.64 -6.26 -8.48
N ARG A 145 2.45 -6.03 -7.18
CA ARG A 145 3.43 -6.40 -6.17
C ARG A 145 3.67 -7.91 -6.12
N THR A 146 2.63 -8.72 -6.28
CA THR A 146 2.74 -10.18 -6.34
C THR A 146 3.60 -10.61 -7.55
N ALA A 147 3.37 -10.03 -8.72
CA ALA A 147 4.17 -10.31 -9.93
C ALA A 147 5.65 -9.95 -9.73
N GLU A 148 5.95 -8.81 -9.12
CA GLU A 148 7.33 -8.40 -8.79
C GLU A 148 8.01 -9.38 -7.83
N LEU A 149 7.32 -9.84 -6.79
CA LEU A 149 7.84 -10.82 -5.82
C LEU A 149 8.11 -12.17 -6.48
N ILE A 150 7.17 -12.65 -7.31
CA ILE A 150 7.34 -13.86 -8.12
C ILE A 150 8.57 -13.73 -9.01
N SER A 151 8.70 -12.62 -9.73
CA SER A 151 9.83 -12.37 -10.63
C SER A 151 11.18 -12.40 -9.90
N ARG A 152 11.26 -11.77 -8.73
CA ARG A 152 12.48 -11.73 -7.90
C ARG A 152 12.89 -13.11 -7.35
N SER A 153 11.92 -13.98 -7.08
CA SER A 153 12.17 -15.32 -6.54
C SER A 153 12.59 -16.33 -7.61
N ARG A 154 12.28 -16.06 -8.87
CA ARG A 154 12.59 -16.97 -9.96
C ARG A 154 14.08 -16.98 -10.32
N LYS A 155 14.63 -18.15 -10.49
CA LYS A 155 16.02 -18.38 -10.96
C LYS A 155 16.12 -18.44 -12.48
N VAL A 156 14.98 -18.65 -13.16
CA VAL A 156 14.89 -18.82 -14.62
C VAL A 156 13.92 -17.77 -15.17
N GLN A 157 14.26 -17.18 -16.31
CA GLN A 157 13.38 -16.26 -17.02
C GLN A 157 12.02 -16.93 -17.30
N PRO A 158 10.90 -16.25 -17.03
CA PRO A 158 9.59 -16.84 -17.26
C PRO A 158 9.37 -17.11 -18.74
N LEU A 159 8.92 -18.33 -19.07
CA LEU A 159 8.35 -18.60 -20.38
C LEU A 159 6.96 -17.96 -20.40
N ILE A 160 6.84 -16.83 -21.08
CA ILE A 160 5.54 -16.31 -21.48
C ILE A 160 5.11 -17.13 -22.69
N ALA A 161 4.26 -18.12 -22.42
CA ALA A 161 3.75 -18.97 -23.50
C ALA A 161 2.73 -18.20 -24.35
N GLY A 162 2.91 -18.24 -25.65
CA GLY A 162 1.94 -17.74 -26.63
C GLY A 162 2.30 -16.39 -27.25
N VAL A 163 1.45 -15.99 -28.20
CA VAL A 163 1.58 -14.73 -28.93
C VAL A 163 1.09 -13.58 -28.02
N ASP A 164 1.75 -12.44 -28.08
CA ASP A 164 1.31 -11.21 -27.40
C ASP A 164 -0.03 -10.76 -28.00
N GLN A 165 -1.08 -10.85 -27.20
CA GLN A 165 -2.44 -10.48 -27.56
C GLN A 165 -3.13 -9.78 -26.38
N PRO A 166 -4.03 -8.80 -26.63
CA PRO A 166 -4.75 -8.07 -25.58
C PRO A 166 -5.48 -8.98 -24.56
N ALA A 167 -5.99 -10.14 -25.00
CA ALA A 167 -6.67 -11.12 -24.15
C ALA A 167 -5.73 -11.88 -23.19
N ARG A 168 -4.41 -11.76 -23.36
CA ARG A 168 -3.41 -12.42 -22.52
C ARG A 168 -3.03 -11.64 -21.26
N GLY A 169 -3.79 -10.59 -20.95
CA GLY A 169 -3.57 -9.74 -19.79
C GLY A 169 -2.40 -8.77 -19.97
N GLN A 170 -2.09 -8.05 -18.92
CA GLN A 170 -0.96 -7.13 -18.87
C GLN A 170 0.26 -7.82 -18.22
N VAL A 171 1.40 -7.81 -18.92
CA VAL A 171 2.64 -8.39 -18.40
C VAL A 171 3.35 -7.41 -17.49
N ILE A 172 3.53 -7.78 -16.22
CA ILE A 172 4.30 -7.03 -15.22
C ILE A 172 5.45 -7.91 -14.72
N ALA A 173 6.67 -7.43 -14.82
CA ALA A 173 7.86 -8.16 -14.37
C ALA A 173 7.94 -9.60 -14.93
N GLY A 174 7.45 -9.83 -16.18
CA GLY A 174 7.42 -11.14 -16.81
C GLY A 174 6.29 -12.07 -16.36
N VAL A 175 5.30 -11.57 -15.63
CA VAL A 175 4.12 -12.31 -15.18
C VAL A 175 2.86 -11.69 -15.79
N PRO A 176 2.06 -12.43 -16.57
CA PRO A 176 0.76 -11.94 -17.04
C PRO A 176 -0.23 -11.77 -15.89
N ILE A 177 -0.96 -10.65 -15.89
CA ILE A 177 -2.01 -10.34 -14.92
C ILE A 177 -3.32 -10.09 -15.66
N HIS A 178 -4.36 -10.82 -15.28
CA HIS A 178 -5.71 -10.70 -15.80
C HIS A 178 -6.61 -10.05 -14.76
N SER A 179 -7.20 -8.90 -15.09
CA SER A 179 -8.01 -8.12 -14.15
C SER A 179 -9.49 -8.26 -14.45
N LEU A 180 -10.27 -8.70 -13.47
CA LEU A 180 -11.72 -8.78 -13.54
C LEU A 180 -12.35 -7.66 -12.71
N ARG A 181 -13.44 -7.08 -13.21
CA ARG A 181 -14.26 -6.07 -12.52
C ARG A 181 -15.71 -6.54 -12.54
N LEU A 182 -16.21 -7.01 -11.38
CA LEU A 182 -17.47 -7.71 -11.27
C LEU A 182 -18.34 -7.09 -10.17
N GLU A 183 -19.65 -7.10 -10.35
CA GLU A 183 -20.58 -6.76 -9.30
C GLU A 183 -20.56 -7.81 -8.18
N GLY A 184 -20.73 -7.39 -6.93
CA GLY A 184 -20.78 -8.28 -5.77
C GLY A 184 -19.40 -8.79 -5.29
N VAL A 185 -18.32 -8.44 -5.96
CA VAL A 185 -16.96 -8.75 -5.53
C VAL A 185 -16.38 -7.56 -4.78
N SER A 186 -15.79 -7.79 -3.61
CA SER A 186 -15.12 -6.76 -2.81
C SER A 186 -13.66 -6.59 -3.21
N ALA A 187 -12.93 -7.69 -3.23
CA ALA A 187 -11.53 -7.82 -3.68
C ALA A 187 -11.18 -9.31 -3.84
#